data_ba6108b07d79b2f0794f00e27ee26e88
#
_entry.id   ba6108b07d79b2f0794f00e27ee26e88
#
_cell.length_a   1.000
_cell.length_b   1.000
_cell.length_c   1.000
_cell.angle_alpha   90.00
_cell.angle_beta   90.00
_cell.angle_gamma   90.00
#
_symmetry.space_group_name_H-M   'P 1'
#
loop_
_entity.id
_entity.type
_entity.pdbx_description
1 polymer ?
#
loop_
_entity_poly.entity_id
_entity_poly.type
_entity_poly.pdbx_seq_one_letter_code
_entity_poly.pdbx_strand_id
1 'polypeptide(L)' 'MATQIGTMEFRFKDFTENVFNESVNCTYEVWGANEGASMSIEQYWCMCRYFAAAMGFGEETINEWFGV' A
#
# COMPACT_ATOMS: atom_id res chain seq x y z
N MET A 1 -16.20 -15.89 9.82
CA MET A 1 -16.19 -14.48 10.26
C MET A 1 -14.82 -13.88 9.97
N ALA A 2 -14.79 -12.71 9.33
CA ALA A 2 -13.53 -12.05 9.03
C ALA A 2 -12.84 -11.55 10.30
N THR A 3 -11.55 -11.73 10.38
CA THR A 3 -10.74 -11.35 11.53
C THR A 3 -9.59 -10.47 11.05
N GLN A 4 -9.30 -9.43 11.79
CA GLN A 4 -8.14 -8.62 11.48
C GLN A 4 -6.88 -9.40 11.85
N ILE A 5 -6.06 -9.69 10.87
CA ILE A 5 -4.86 -10.50 11.06
C ILE A 5 -3.59 -9.67 11.14
N GLY A 6 -3.68 -8.39 10.86
CA GLY A 6 -2.53 -7.50 10.99
C GLY A 6 -2.74 -6.17 10.34
N THR A 7 -1.68 -5.38 10.32
CA THR A 7 -1.64 -4.11 9.60
C THR A 7 -0.39 -4.09 8.73
N MET A 8 -0.47 -3.38 7.63
CA MET A 8 0.67 -3.19 6.73
C MET A 8 0.94 -1.69 6.64
N GLU A 9 2.18 -1.30 6.90
CA GLU A 9 2.57 0.10 6.77
C GLU A 9 3.52 0.27 5.60
N PHE A 10 3.28 1.31 4.82
CA PHE A 10 4.16 1.74 3.75
C PHE A 10 4.62 3.14 4.08
N ARG A 11 5.93 3.38 3.97
CA ARG A 11 6.52 4.69 4.25
C ARG A 11 7.47 5.09 3.15
N PHE A 12 7.39 6.35 2.78
CA PHE A 12 8.41 6.98 1.96
C PHE A 12 8.79 8.28 2.61
N LYS A 13 10.08 8.44 2.90
CA LYS A 13 10.59 9.67 3.47
C LYS A 13 11.57 10.29 2.47
N ASP A 14 11.24 11.49 2.01
CA ASP A 14 12.05 12.20 1.04
C ASP A 14 13.19 12.91 1.76
N PHE A 15 14.43 12.57 1.38
CA PHE A 15 15.62 13.20 1.92
C PHE A 15 16.21 14.25 0.99
N THR A 16 15.58 14.50 -0.14
CA THR A 16 16.07 15.52 -1.07
C THR A 16 15.78 16.91 -0.49
N GLU A 17 16.54 17.91 -0.94
CA GLU A 17 16.34 19.30 -0.52
C GLU A 17 15.18 19.92 -1.30
N ASN A 18 14.06 19.25 -1.23
CA ASN A 18 12.84 19.67 -1.88
C ASN A 18 12.07 20.59 -0.93
N VAL A 19 11.46 21.64 -1.46
CA VAL A 19 10.69 22.60 -0.67
C VAL A 19 9.59 21.90 0.12
N PHE A 20 9.05 20.85 -0.40
CA PHE A 20 7.93 20.15 0.23
C PHE A 20 8.38 19.05 1.18
N ASN A 21 9.51 18.44 0.92
CA ASN A 21 10.16 17.46 1.83
C ASN A 21 9.17 16.63 2.64
N GLU A 22 8.14 16.13 1.96
CA GLU A 22 7.04 15.42 2.60
C GLU A 22 7.30 13.93 2.74
N SER A 23 6.78 13.39 3.83
CA SER A 23 6.77 11.93 4.02
C SER A 23 5.39 11.41 3.70
N VAL A 24 5.33 10.27 3.03
CA VAL A 24 4.08 9.60 2.74
C VAL A 24 4.00 8.35 3.60
N ASN A 25 2.96 8.26 4.41
CA ASN A 25 2.73 7.12 5.28
C ASN A 25 1.32 6.59 5.04
N CYS A 26 1.22 5.31 4.74
CA CYS A 26 -0.07 4.66 4.55
C CYS A 26 -0.13 3.41 5.42
N THR A 27 -1.22 3.25 6.14
CA THR A 27 -1.45 2.07 6.97
C THR A 27 -2.72 1.40 6.49
N TYR A 28 -2.64 0.10 6.24
CA TYR A 28 -3.77 -0.68 5.76
C TYR A 28 -4.06 -1.81 6.73
N GLU A 29 -5.33 -2.01 7.03
CA GLU A 29 -5.77 -3.12 7.84
C GLU A 29 -5.83 -4.38 6.98
N VAL A 30 -5.29 -5.48 7.47
CA VAL A 30 -5.30 -6.76 6.76
C VAL A 30 -6.28 -7.68 7.43
N TRP A 31 -7.25 -8.16 6.66
CA TRP A 31 -8.32 -9.01 7.17
C TRP A 31 -8.25 -10.39 6.53
N GLY A 32 -8.49 -11.41 7.31
CA GLY A 32 -8.54 -12.79 6.86
C GLY A 32 -9.93 -13.37 7.05
N ALA A 33 -10.18 -14.50 6.39
CA ALA A 33 -11.48 -15.16 6.44
C ALA A 33 -11.78 -15.77 7.83
N ASN A 34 -10.72 -16.12 8.55
CA ASN A 34 -10.85 -16.74 9.86
C ASN A 34 -9.60 -16.51 10.69
N GLU A 35 -9.65 -16.88 11.97
CA GLU A 35 -8.49 -16.81 12.84
C GLU A 35 -7.40 -17.73 12.32
N GLY A 36 -6.18 -17.23 12.26
CA GLY A 36 -5.05 -17.99 11.71
C GLY A 36 -4.85 -17.84 10.22
N ALA A 37 -5.73 -17.11 9.53
CA ALA A 37 -5.55 -16.81 8.12
C ALA A 37 -4.32 -15.92 7.95
N SER A 38 -3.71 -15.97 6.75
CA SER A 38 -2.59 -15.11 6.43
C SER A 38 -2.96 -14.21 5.25
N MET A 39 -2.19 -13.13 5.09
CA MET A 39 -2.41 -12.19 4.01
C MET A 39 -2.14 -12.86 2.67
N SER A 40 -3.04 -12.67 1.70
CA SER A 40 -2.83 -13.19 0.35
C SER A 40 -1.91 -12.25 -0.45
N ILE A 41 -1.30 -12.81 -1.50
CA ILE A 41 -0.47 -12.00 -2.39
C ILE A 41 -1.32 -10.95 -3.12
N GLU A 42 -2.58 -11.25 -3.39
CA GLU A 42 -3.50 -10.29 -3.99
C GLU A 42 -3.71 -9.08 -3.10
N GLN A 43 -3.93 -9.30 -1.81
CA GLN A 43 -4.07 -8.21 -0.84
C GLN A 43 -2.82 -7.34 -0.81
N TYR A 44 -1.65 -7.98 -0.75
CA TYR A 44 -0.38 -7.27 -0.73
C TYR A 44 -0.21 -6.42 -1.99
N TRP A 45 -0.50 -7.01 -3.14
CA TRP A 45 -0.36 -6.32 -4.41
C TRP A 45 -1.30 -5.12 -4.53
N CYS A 46 -2.55 -5.26 -4.06
CA CYS A 46 -3.50 -4.16 -4.04
C CYS A 46 -3.03 -3.02 -3.14
N MET A 47 -2.45 -3.34 -1.99
CA MET A 47 -1.91 -2.33 -1.09
C MET A 47 -0.75 -1.56 -1.74
N CYS A 48 0.10 -2.26 -2.49
CA CYS A 48 1.18 -1.62 -3.24
C CYS A 48 0.63 -0.63 -4.26
N ARG A 49 -0.43 -0.98 -4.95
CA ARG A 49 -1.08 -0.07 -5.90
C ARG A 49 -1.64 1.15 -5.21
N TYR A 50 -2.30 0.97 -4.08
CA TYR A 50 -2.83 2.09 -3.30
C TYR A 50 -1.73 3.00 -2.82
N PHE A 51 -0.62 2.44 -2.38
CA PHE A 51 0.52 3.24 -1.96
C PHE A 51 1.12 4.01 -3.13
N ALA A 52 1.21 3.40 -4.30
CA ALA A 52 1.69 4.08 -5.50
C ALA A 52 0.81 5.30 -5.81
N ALA A 53 -0.50 5.16 -5.68
CA ALA A 53 -1.42 6.29 -5.87
C ALA A 53 -1.19 7.37 -4.81
N ALA A 54 -0.97 6.98 -3.58
CA ALA A 54 -0.68 7.92 -2.48
C ALA A 54 0.64 8.67 -2.70
N MET A 55 1.59 8.03 -3.37
CA MET A 55 2.86 8.66 -3.73
C MET A 55 2.71 9.71 -4.83
N GLY A 56 1.57 9.75 -5.51
CA GLY A 56 1.30 10.71 -6.56
C GLY A 56 1.50 10.21 -7.97
N PHE A 57 1.71 8.91 -8.16
CA PHE A 57 1.81 8.35 -9.50
C PHE A 57 0.44 8.38 -10.18
N GLY A 58 0.43 8.72 -11.47
CA GLY A 58 -0.80 8.76 -12.23
C GLY A 58 -1.37 7.36 -12.51
N GLU A 59 -2.66 7.31 -12.76
CA GLU A 59 -3.35 6.06 -13.03
C GLU A 59 -2.74 5.29 -14.21
N GLU A 60 -2.37 5.98 -15.27
CA GLU A 60 -1.74 5.35 -16.43
C GLU A 60 -0.42 4.66 -16.06
N THR A 61 0.40 5.34 -15.27
CA THR A 61 1.67 4.77 -14.84
C THR A 61 1.45 3.56 -13.96
N ILE A 62 0.51 3.65 -13.03
CA ILE A 62 0.18 2.55 -12.13
C ILE A 62 -0.30 1.34 -12.93
N ASN A 63 -1.20 1.56 -13.88
CA ASN A 63 -1.74 0.47 -14.71
C ASN A 63 -0.65 -0.16 -15.56
N GLU A 64 0.27 0.64 -16.09
CA GLU A 64 1.39 0.15 -16.91
C GLU A 64 2.30 -0.79 -16.13
N TRP A 65 2.65 -0.41 -14.91
CA TRP A 65 3.61 -1.17 -14.11
C TRP A 65 2.97 -2.29 -13.30
N PHE A 66 1.72 -2.14 -12.91
CA PHE A 66 1.03 -3.14 -12.12
C PHE A 66 0.15 -4.08 -12.96
N GLY A 67 0.14 -3.91 -14.28
CA GLY A 67 -0.45 -4.88 -15.17
C GLY A 67 -1.98 -5.00 -15.10
N VAL A 68 -2.64 -3.91 -14.92
CA VAL A 68 -4.11 -3.92 -14.87
C VAL A 68 -4.72 -3.83 -16.26
#